data_1a21dc9924dd1f5e69bccd9ed4ae1e27
#
_entry.id   1a21dc9924dd1f5e69bccd9ed4ae1e27
#
_cell.length_a   1.000
_cell.length_b   1.000
_cell.length_c   1.000
_cell.angle_alpha   90.00
_cell.angle_beta   90.00
_cell.angle_gamma   90.00
#
_symmetry.space_group_name_H-M   'P 1'
#
loop_
_entity.id
_entity.type
_entity.pdbx_description
1 polymer ?
#
loop_
_entity_poly.entity_id
_entity_poly.type
_entity_poly.pdbx_seq_one_letter_code
_entity_poly.pdbx_strand_id
1 'polypeptide(L)'
;NGVFRWCLVSVVVEKRKNGEPVSVILMIRDIEDVIKKEIEQQLLIEEALVQAESASRAKGKFLSDMSHEIRTPMNVILGYASIAQNNMDNRDQDKVKDCLEKIKEAGNHLIGIINDVLEVSRIEQGKINIENEESDIYELMTDFYNLVEIQAAVKKQKMTINLEGITDKYVYMDWTRISQVLINLINNAIK
;
A
#
# COMPACT_ATOMS: atom_id res chain seq x y z
N ASN A 1 -20.89 36.17 34.21
CA ASN A 1 -20.10 35.34 33.28
C ASN A 1 -19.59 36.28 32.17
N GLY A 2 -18.34 36.79 32.31
CA GLY A 2 -17.72 37.60 31.28
C GLY A 2 -17.30 36.74 30.11
N VAL A 3 -17.73 37.09 28.90
CA VAL A 3 -17.24 36.48 27.67
C VAL A 3 -16.05 37.30 27.21
N PHE A 4 -14.87 36.69 27.17
CA PHE A 4 -13.67 37.32 26.61
C PHE A 4 -13.69 37.20 25.11
N ARG A 5 -13.38 38.29 24.39
CA ARG A 5 -13.26 38.32 22.94
C ARG A 5 -11.92 38.90 22.52
N TRP A 6 -11.37 38.39 21.43
CA TRP A 6 -10.15 38.92 20.84
C TRP A 6 -10.47 40.17 20.02
N CYS A 7 -9.84 41.29 20.41
CA CYS A 7 -9.99 42.58 19.73
C CYS A 7 -8.64 43.11 19.29
N LEU A 8 -8.54 43.59 18.06
CA LEU A 8 -7.41 44.42 17.60
C LEU A 8 -7.69 45.88 17.93
N VAL A 9 -6.78 46.50 18.66
CA VAL A 9 -6.87 47.93 18.99
C VAL A 9 -5.80 48.66 18.19
N SER A 10 -6.19 49.58 17.33
CA SER A 10 -5.29 50.42 16.56
C SER A 10 -5.47 51.88 17.02
N VAL A 11 -4.37 52.54 17.29
CA VAL A 11 -4.36 53.96 17.71
C VAL A 11 -3.62 54.78 16.65
N VAL A 12 -4.31 55.74 16.08
CA VAL A 12 -3.73 56.70 15.13
C VAL A 12 -3.75 58.10 15.78
N VAL A 13 -2.57 58.70 15.86
CA VAL A 13 -2.43 60.08 16.42
C VAL A 13 -2.10 61.02 15.28
N GLU A 14 -3.01 61.91 15.01
CA GLU A 14 -2.78 63.00 14.06
C GLU A 14 -2.11 64.18 14.76
N LYS A 15 -1.02 64.71 14.19
CA LYS A 15 -0.22 65.78 14.80
C LYS A 15 -0.19 66.99 13.88
N ARG A 16 -0.17 68.21 14.47
CA ARG A 16 0.12 69.46 13.76
C ARG A 16 1.58 69.50 13.31
N LYS A 17 1.91 70.44 12.42
CA LYS A 17 3.31 70.66 11.95
C LYS A 17 4.30 70.94 13.06
N ASN A 18 3.82 71.43 14.22
CA ASN A 18 4.64 71.71 15.44
C ASN A 18 4.79 70.48 16.36
N GLY A 19 4.23 69.30 15.97
CA GLY A 19 4.31 68.05 16.73
C GLY A 19 3.21 67.83 17.77
N GLU A 20 2.33 68.82 18.01
CA GLU A 20 1.23 68.68 18.95
C GLU A 20 0.11 67.76 18.40
N PRO A 21 -0.44 66.86 19.22
CA PRO A 21 -1.54 66.00 18.80
C PRO A 21 -2.81 66.84 18.56
N VAL A 22 -3.46 66.60 17.40
CA VAL A 22 -4.73 67.25 17.02
C VAL A 22 -5.89 66.35 17.27
N SER A 23 -5.72 65.08 16.94
CA SER A 23 -6.73 64.05 17.12
C SER A 23 -6.11 62.69 17.44
N VAL A 24 -6.86 61.90 18.17
CA VAL A 24 -6.53 60.50 18.45
C VAL A 24 -7.71 59.68 18.00
N ILE A 25 -7.47 58.80 17.01
CA ILE A 25 -8.48 57.87 16.49
C ILE A 25 -8.17 56.52 17.10
N LEU A 26 -9.12 55.97 17.83
CA LEU A 26 -9.08 54.64 18.39
C LEU A 26 -10.01 53.73 17.56
N MET A 27 -9.45 52.73 16.90
CA MET A 27 -10.22 51.68 16.22
C MET A 27 -10.16 50.40 17.02
N ILE A 28 -11.33 49.85 17.34
CA ILE A 28 -11.44 48.53 17.98
C ILE A 28 -12.15 47.61 16.98
N ARG A 29 -11.49 46.52 16.60
CA ARG A 29 -12.04 45.51 15.70
C ARG A 29 -12.10 44.16 16.39
N ASP A 30 -13.25 43.53 16.38
CA ASP A 30 -13.39 42.15 16.80
C ASP A 30 -12.69 41.25 15.77
N ILE A 31 -11.75 40.43 16.23
CA ILE A 31 -10.96 39.54 15.41
C ILE A 31 -11.14 38.07 15.80
N GLU A 32 -12.17 37.74 16.61
CA GLU A 32 -12.39 36.39 17.11
C GLU A 32 -12.55 35.38 15.99
N ASP A 33 -13.33 35.72 14.95
CA ASP A 33 -13.54 34.84 13.79
C ASP A 33 -12.27 34.66 12.95
N VAL A 34 -11.40 35.69 12.92
CA VAL A 34 -10.11 35.61 12.20
C VAL A 34 -9.18 34.63 12.91
N ILE A 35 -9.07 34.79 14.24
CA ILE A 35 -8.22 33.91 15.07
C ILE A 35 -8.74 32.47 15.04
N LYS A 36 -10.05 32.26 15.14
CA LYS A 36 -10.63 30.90 15.01
C LYS A 36 -10.28 30.24 13.67
N LYS A 37 -10.46 30.97 12.57
CA LYS A 37 -10.12 30.44 11.24
C LYS A 37 -8.62 30.15 11.09
N GLU A 38 -7.77 30.97 11.66
CA GLU A 38 -6.32 30.78 11.61
C GLU A 38 -5.90 29.53 12.40
N ILE A 39 -6.48 29.33 13.59
CA ILE A 39 -6.26 28.12 14.40
C ILE A 39 -6.76 26.86 13.64
N GLU A 40 -7.96 26.94 13.05
CA GLU A 40 -8.52 25.83 12.26
C GLU A 40 -7.62 25.47 11.06
N GLN A 41 -7.14 26.47 10.34
CA GLN A 41 -6.20 26.28 9.23
C GLN A 41 -4.86 25.66 9.68
N GLN A 42 -4.32 26.13 10.82
CA GLN A 42 -3.10 25.55 11.37
C GLN A 42 -3.27 24.08 11.75
N LEU A 43 -4.38 23.72 12.40
CA LEU A 43 -4.68 22.32 12.74
C LEU A 43 -4.79 21.44 11.50
N LEU A 44 -5.47 21.90 10.44
CA LEU A 44 -5.57 21.18 9.18
C LEU A 44 -4.21 20.98 8.50
N ILE A 45 -3.34 21.99 8.55
CA ILE A 45 -1.98 21.90 7.99
C ILE A 45 -1.15 20.90 8.81
N GLU A 46 -1.25 20.92 10.13
CA GLU A 46 -0.52 20.02 11.00
C GLU A 46 -0.97 18.56 10.77
N GLU A 47 -2.28 18.31 10.69
CA GLU A 47 -2.82 16.99 10.37
C GLU A 47 -2.33 16.50 8.99
N ALA A 48 -2.39 17.36 7.96
CA ALA A 48 -1.92 17.02 6.63
C ALA A 48 -0.41 16.70 6.60
N LEU A 49 0.39 17.45 7.38
CA LEU A 49 1.83 17.21 7.51
C LEU A 49 2.11 15.85 8.14
N VAL A 50 1.44 15.54 9.25
CA VAL A 50 1.58 14.24 9.94
C VAL A 50 1.22 13.08 9.03
N GLN A 51 0.13 13.22 8.27
CA GLN A 51 -0.28 12.21 7.29
C GLN A 51 0.75 12.04 6.16
N ALA A 52 1.26 13.16 5.61
CA ALA A 52 2.28 13.13 4.56
C ALA A 52 3.59 12.50 5.03
N GLU A 53 4.05 12.81 6.25
CA GLU A 53 5.24 12.19 6.84
C GLU A 53 5.05 10.69 7.11
N SER A 54 3.88 10.28 7.59
CA SER A 54 3.54 8.87 7.80
C SER A 54 3.55 8.11 6.49
N ALA A 55 2.91 8.63 5.44
CA ALA A 55 2.91 8.05 4.10
C ALA A 55 4.34 7.97 3.52
N SER A 56 5.14 9.01 3.68
CA SER A 56 6.55 9.03 3.23
C SER A 56 7.39 7.96 3.93
N ARG A 57 7.25 7.82 5.25
CA ARG A 57 7.94 6.78 6.04
C ARG A 57 7.51 5.37 5.63
N ALA A 58 6.21 5.14 5.45
CA ALA A 58 5.68 3.86 4.97
C ALA A 58 6.25 3.50 3.59
N LYS A 59 6.30 4.46 2.66
CA LYS A 59 6.90 4.28 1.34
C LYS A 59 8.40 3.97 1.39
N GLY A 60 9.15 4.67 2.24
CA GLY A 60 10.58 4.39 2.45
C GLY A 60 10.82 2.99 3.00
N LYS A 61 10.03 2.57 3.97
CA LYS A 61 10.09 1.21 4.52
C LYS A 61 9.76 0.16 3.44
N PHE A 62 8.67 0.37 2.69
CA PHE A 62 8.29 -0.53 1.59
C PHE A 62 9.41 -0.73 0.58
N LEU A 63 10.06 0.35 0.12
CA LEU A 63 11.18 0.26 -0.84
C LEU A 63 12.39 -0.47 -0.24
N SER A 64 12.67 -0.28 1.04
CA SER A 64 13.74 -1.01 1.75
C SER A 64 13.43 -2.50 1.83
N ASP A 65 12.22 -2.86 2.24
CA ASP A 65 11.79 -4.26 2.36
C ASP A 65 11.82 -4.94 0.99
N MET A 66 11.32 -4.28 -0.07
CA MET A 66 11.37 -4.79 -1.45
C MET A 66 12.79 -4.98 -1.96
N SER A 67 13.71 -4.09 -1.60
CA SER A 67 15.13 -4.24 -1.96
C SER A 67 15.75 -5.48 -1.33
N HIS A 68 15.38 -5.81 -0.10
CA HIS A 68 15.81 -7.03 0.58
C HIS A 68 15.17 -8.28 -0.05
N GLU A 69 13.87 -8.24 -0.31
CA GLU A 69 13.13 -9.34 -0.93
C GLU A 69 13.65 -9.68 -2.33
N ILE A 70 14.05 -8.69 -3.14
CA ILE A 70 14.66 -8.86 -4.45
C ILE A 70 16.08 -9.42 -4.35
N ARG A 71 16.88 -8.94 -3.39
CA ARG A 71 18.29 -9.32 -3.25
C ARG A 71 18.45 -10.79 -2.89
N THR A 72 17.56 -11.35 -2.08
CA THR A 72 17.63 -12.74 -1.62
C THR A 72 17.58 -13.74 -2.77
N PRO A 73 16.52 -13.79 -3.62
CA PRO A 73 16.48 -14.72 -4.75
C PRO A 73 17.58 -14.43 -5.78
N MET A 74 17.97 -13.17 -5.97
CA MET A 74 19.05 -12.81 -6.87
C MET A 74 20.40 -13.42 -6.42
N ASN A 75 20.70 -13.37 -5.13
CA ASN A 75 21.91 -14.00 -4.57
C ASN A 75 21.85 -15.53 -4.69
N VAL A 76 20.66 -16.12 -4.54
CA VAL A 76 20.46 -17.57 -4.75
C VAL A 76 20.75 -17.94 -6.21
N ILE A 77 20.21 -17.17 -7.16
CA ILE A 77 20.48 -17.39 -8.61
C ILE A 77 21.98 -17.33 -8.90
N LEU A 78 22.66 -16.26 -8.45
CA LEU A 78 24.09 -16.08 -8.69
C LEU A 78 24.93 -17.18 -8.02
N GLY A 79 24.58 -17.56 -6.79
CA GLY A 79 25.26 -18.64 -6.06
C GLY A 79 25.16 -19.99 -6.77
N TYR A 80 23.94 -20.41 -7.13
CA TYR A 80 23.74 -21.68 -7.85
C TYR A 80 24.31 -21.66 -9.27
N ALA A 81 24.29 -20.51 -9.96
CA ALA A 81 24.93 -20.38 -11.26
C ALA A 81 26.47 -20.63 -11.15
N SER A 82 27.13 -20.07 -10.14
CA SER A 82 28.57 -20.31 -9.89
C SER A 82 28.85 -21.77 -9.54
N ILE A 83 27.98 -22.40 -8.71
CA ILE A 83 28.10 -23.83 -8.36
C ILE A 83 27.89 -24.70 -9.62
N ALA A 84 26.91 -24.38 -10.45
CA ALA A 84 26.66 -25.10 -11.70
C ALA A 84 27.87 -25.04 -12.63
N GLN A 85 28.49 -23.87 -12.82
CA GLN A 85 29.69 -23.69 -13.62
C GLN A 85 30.83 -24.61 -13.16
N ASN A 86 31.12 -24.60 -11.86
CA ASN A 86 32.19 -25.44 -11.29
C ASN A 86 31.92 -26.94 -11.44
N ASN A 87 30.65 -27.38 -11.37
CA ASN A 87 30.29 -28.80 -11.52
C ASN A 87 30.21 -29.23 -13.01
N MET A 88 30.00 -28.32 -13.95
CA MET A 88 30.15 -28.61 -15.38
C MET A 88 31.59 -29.04 -15.70
N ASP A 89 32.59 -28.36 -15.14
CA ASP A 89 34.01 -28.70 -15.33
C ASP A 89 34.33 -30.09 -14.73
N ASN A 90 33.67 -30.45 -13.64
CA ASN A 90 33.78 -31.75 -12.99
C ASN A 90 32.92 -32.87 -13.60
N ARG A 91 32.10 -32.57 -14.64
CA ARG A 91 31.15 -33.47 -15.30
C ARG A 91 30.09 -34.06 -14.37
N ASP A 92 29.72 -33.39 -13.29
CA ASP A 92 28.65 -33.80 -12.37
C ASP A 92 27.31 -33.25 -12.86
N GLN A 93 26.68 -33.95 -13.79
CA GLN A 93 25.44 -33.56 -14.45
C GLN A 93 24.26 -33.46 -13.48
N ASP A 94 24.20 -34.33 -12.47
CA ASP A 94 23.10 -34.35 -11.49
C ASP A 94 23.12 -33.09 -10.63
N LYS A 95 24.29 -32.67 -10.19
CA LYS A 95 24.42 -31.40 -9.45
C LYS A 95 24.13 -30.18 -10.32
N VAL A 96 24.53 -30.20 -11.58
CA VAL A 96 24.18 -29.11 -12.51
C VAL A 96 22.69 -29.01 -12.67
N LYS A 97 21.98 -30.15 -12.82
CA LYS A 97 20.52 -30.18 -12.92
C LYS A 97 19.83 -29.60 -11.67
N ASP A 98 20.27 -30.02 -10.47
CA ASP A 98 19.74 -29.51 -9.20
C ASP A 98 19.96 -27.99 -9.09
N CYS A 99 21.14 -27.49 -9.46
CA CYS A 99 21.42 -26.06 -9.50
C CYS A 99 20.48 -25.30 -10.45
N LEU A 100 20.21 -25.83 -11.63
CA LEU A 100 19.29 -25.22 -12.61
C LEU A 100 17.84 -25.18 -12.08
N GLU A 101 17.41 -26.24 -11.37
CA GLU A 101 16.10 -26.25 -10.71
C GLU A 101 16.00 -25.16 -9.65
N LYS A 102 17.03 -25.01 -8.81
CA LYS A 102 17.09 -23.94 -7.80
C LYS A 102 17.13 -22.53 -8.40
N ILE A 103 17.84 -22.33 -9.50
CA ILE A 103 17.83 -21.07 -10.25
C ILE A 103 16.43 -20.76 -10.79
N LYS A 104 15.74 -21.76 -11.35
CA LYS A 104 14.37 -21.61 -11.87
C LYS A 104 13.38 -21.25 -10.74
N GLU A 105 13.44 -21.94 -9.60
CA GLU A 105 12.62 -21.64 -8.44
C GLU A 105 12.82 -20.19 -7.95
N ALA A 106 14.07 -19.78 -7.78
CA ALA A 106 14.42 -18.43 -7.33
C ALA A 106 14.03 -17.36 -8.37
N GLY A 107 14.17 -17.66 -9.66
CA GLY A 107 13.73 -16.78 -10.75
C GLY A 107 12.22 -16.57 -10.77
N ASN A 108 11.44 -17.65 -10.61
CA ASN A 108 9.99 -17.57 -10.51
C ASN A 108 9.54 -16.74 -9.28
N HIS A 109 10.22 -16.94 -8.16
CA HIS A 109 9.95 -16.15 -6.95
C HIS A 109 10.24 -14.65 -7.17
N LEU A 110 11.35 -14.32 -7.82
CA LEU A 110 11.71 -12.93 -8.17
C LEU A 110 10.68 -12.28 -9.09
N ILE A 111 10.19 -13.01 -10.11
CA ILE A 111 9.12 -12.53 -10.99
C ILE A 111 7.84 -12.23 -10.18
N GLY A 112 7.50 -13.09 -9.21
CA GLY A 112 6.37 -12.85 -8.30
C GLY A 112 6.51 -11.53 -7.56
N ILE A 113 7.65 -11.28 -6.91
CA ILE A 113 7.92 -10.02 -6.18
C ILE A 113 7.80 -8.80 -7.12
N ILE A 114 8.36 -8.88 -8.32
CA ILE A 114 8.28 -7.78 -9.30
C ILE A 114 6.82 -7.50 -9.68
N ASN A 115 6.02 -8.52 -9.92
CA ASN A 115 4.60 -8.38 -10.24
C ASN A 115 3.82 -7.73 -9.08
N ASP A 116 4.10 -8.13 -7.84
CA ASP A 116 3.48 -7.55 -6.64
C ASP A 116 3.82 -6.05 -6.53
N VAL A 117 5.07 -5.65 -6.75
CA VAL A 117 5.49 -4.23 -6.75
C VAL A 117 4.81 -3.43 -7.85
N LEU A 118 4.71 -4.00 -9.07
CA LEU A 118 4.03 -3.35 -10.19
C LEU A 118 2.53 -3.19 -9.91
N GLU A 119 1.92 -4.17 -9.26
CA GLU A 119 0.50 -4.10 -8.89
C GLU A 119 0.24 -3.02 -7.84
N VAL A 120 1.04 -2.96 -6.78
CA VAL A 120 0.98 -1.87 -5.79
C VAL A 120 1.12 -0.50 -6.46
N SER A 121 2.07 -0.37 -7.39
CA SER A 121 2.26 0.88 -8.15
C SER A 121 1.03 1.27 -8.98
N ARG A 122 0.34 0.29 -9.59
CA ARG A 122 -0.91 0.53 -10.34
C ARG A 122 -2.06 0.94 -9.43
N ILE A 123 -2.15 0.35 -8.23
CA ILE A 123 -3.13 0.73 -7.21
C ILE A 123 -2.93 2.19 -6.79
N GLU A 124 -1.68 2.56 -6.43
CA GLU A 124 -1.35 3.94 -6.02
C GLU A 124 -1.67 4.98 -7.11
N GLN A 125 -1.51 4.61 -8.38
CA GLN A 125 -1.82 5.49 -9.51
C GLN A 125 -3.32 5.52 -9.89
N GLY A 126 -4.16 4.74 -9.22
CA GLY A 126 -5.59 4.62 -9.58
C GLY A 126 -5.82 4.01 -10.96
N LYS A 127 -4.84 3.24 -11.49
CA LYS A 127 -4.87 2.64 -12.83
C LYS A 127 -5.39 1.21 -12.86
N ILE A 128 -6.02 0.77 -11.79
CA ILE A 128 -6.69 -0.53 -11.78
C ILE A 128 -8.05 -0.38 -12.45
N ASN A 129 -8.23 -1.05 -13.55
CA ASN A 129 -9.54 -1.26 -14.14
C ASN A 129 -10.13 -2.53 -13.50
N ILE A 130 -11.32 -2.42 -12.96
CA ILE A 130 -12.10 -3.55 -12.47
C ILE A 130 -13.06 -3.94 -13.59
N GLU A 131 -12.89 -5.14 -14.11
CA GLU A 131 -13.72 -5.70 -15.18
C GLU A 131 -14.77 -6.60 -14.54
N ASN A 132 -15.92 -6.02 -14.18
CA ASN A 132 -17.01 -6.76 -13.60
C ASN A 132 -17.79 -7.50 -14.69
N GLU A 133 -17.84 -8.83 -14.59
CA GLU A 133 -18.61 -9.71 -15.45
C GLU A 133 -19.62 -10.51 -14.61
N GLU A 134 -20.78 -10.85 -15.23
CA GLU A 134 -21.74 -11.74 -14.61
C GLU A 134 -21.16 -13.16 -14.55
N SER A 135 -21.05 -13.68 -13.34
CA SER A 135 -20.34 -14.93 -13.07
C SER A 135 -21.15 -15.86 -12.17
N ASP A 136 -21.12 -17.15 -12.45
CA ASP A 136 -21.69 -18.18 -11.59
C ASP A 136 -20.74 -18.47 -10.42
N ILE A 137 -21.12 -18.05 -9.22
CA ILE A 137 -20.27 -18.18 -8.02
C ILE A 137 -19.97 -19.65 -7.66
N TYR A 138 -20.87 -20.58 -7.94
CA TYR A 138 -20.68 -21.98 -7.63
C TYR A 138 -19.64 -22.62 -8.57
N GLU A 139 -19.71 -22.28 -9.86
CA GLU A 139 -18.74 -22.74 -10.87
C GLU A 139 -17.36 -22.20 -10.54
N LEU A 140 -17.25 -20.91 -10.33
CA LEU A 140 -15.97 -20.25 -10.00
C LEU A 140 -15.34 -20.79 -8.72
N MET A 141 -16.14 -21.04 -7.67
CA MET A 141 -15.64 -21.61 -6.43
C MET A 141 -15.23 -23.07 -6.58
N THR A 142 -15.89 -23.83 -7.44
CA THR A 142 -15.50 -25.20 -7.76
C THR A 142 -14.17 -25.24 -8.50
N ASP A 143 -13.99 -24.39 -9.49
CA ASP A 143 -12.73 -24.28 -10.23
C ASP A 143 -11.59 -23.82 -9.33
N PHE A 144 -11.86 -22.87 -8.46
CA PHE A 144 -10.91 -22.39 -7.45
C PHE A 144 -10.51 -23.51 -6.47
N TYR A 145 -11.48 -24.29 -5.99
CA TYR A 145 -11.21 -25.44 -5.13
C TYR A 145 -10.24 -26.43 -5.80
N ASN A 146 -10.54 -26.81 -7.04
CA ASN A 146 -9.71 -27.73 -7.82
C ASN A 146 -8.27 -27.23 -8.02
N LEU A 147 -8.12 -25.90 -8.16
CA LEU A 147 -6.80 -25.27 -8.32
C LEU A 147 -5.93 -25.37 -7.05
N VAL A 148 -6.54 -25.22 -5.87
CA VAL A 148 -5.80 -25.11 -4.61
C VAL A 148 -5.79 -26.39 -3.77
N GLU A 149 -6.69 -27.34 -4.03
CA GLU A 149 -6.79 -28.63 -3.31
C GLU A 149 -5.47 -29.41 -3.36
N ILE A 150 -4.81 -29.43 -4.51
CA ILE A 150 -3.54 -30.14 -4.72
C ILE A 150 -2.47 -29.59 -3.77
N GLN A 151 -2.41 -28.27 -3.60
CA GLN A 151 -1.41 -27.64 -2.72
C GLN A 151 -1.68 -27.95 -1.25
N ALA A 152 -2.95 -27.93 -0.85
CA ALA A 152 -3.37 -28.30 0.51
C ALA A 152 -3.08 -29.81 0.78
N ALA A 153 -3.35 -30.69 -0.17
CA ALA A 153 -3.10 -32.14 -0.06
C ALA A 153 -1.61 -32.46 0.13
N VAL A 154 -0.70 -31.78 -0.59
CA VAL A 154 0.76 -31.93 -0.42
C VAL A 154 1.17 -31.64 1.02
N LYS A 155 0.52 -30.68 1.69
CA LYS A 155 0.77 -30.32 3.10
C LYS A 155 -0.09 -31.14 4.08
N LYS A 156 -0.84 -32.14 3.60
CA LYS A 156 -1.76 -32.99 4.40
C LYS A 156 -2.82 -32.15 5.13
N GLN A 157 -3.23 -31.03 4.56
CA GLN A 157 -4.28 -30.17 5.09
C GLN A 157 -5.60 -30.47 4.39
N LYS A 158 -6.69 -30.46 5.16
CA LYS A 158 -8.05 -30.62 4.61
C LYS A 158 -8.60 -29.24 4.27
N MET A 159 -9.00 -29.06 3.03
CA MET A 159 -9.70 -27.88 2.56
C MET A 159 -11.19 -28.16 2.41
N THR A 160 -12.02 -27.18 2.74
CA THR A 160 -13.48 -27.26 2.58
C THR A 160 -13.96 -25.88 2.16
N ILE A 161 -14.78 -25.80 1.12
CA ILE A 161 -15.52 -24.59 0.76
C ILE A 161 -16.95 -24.78 1.21
N ASN A 162 -17.48 -23.83 1.98
CA ASN A 162 -18.89 -23.79 2.36
C ASN A 162 -19.55 -22.62 1.65
N LEU A 163 -20.55 -22.92 0.83
CA LEU A 163 -21.37 -21.97 0.07
C LEU A 163 -22.80 -21.87 0.60
N GLU A 164 -23.06 -22.41 1.81
CA GLU A 164 -24.36 -22.30 2.45
C GLU A 164 -24.73 -20.85 2.70
N GLY A 165 -25.96 -20.48 2.36
CA GLY A 165 -26.47 -19.12 2.57
C GLY A 165 -26.23 -18.16 1.40
N ILE A 166 -25.60 -18.60 0.31
CA ILE A 166 -25.57 -17.82 -0.92
C ILE A 166 -26.94 -17.99 -1.60
N THR A 167 -27.68 -16.88 -1.72
CA THR A 167 -29.02 -16.86 -2.33
C THR A 167 -28.97 -16.61 -3.82
N ASP A 168 -28.00 -15.82 -4.26
CA ASP A 168 -27.85 -15.43 -5.66
C ASP A 168 -26.73 -16.23 -6.32
N LYS A 169 -27.10 -16.97 -7.34
CA LYS A 169 -26.17 -17.80 -8.11
C LYS A 169 -25.21 -16.96 -8.95
N TYR A 170 -25.74 -15.89 -9.54
CA TYR A 170 -25.02 -14.98 -10.43
C TYR A 170 -24.65 -13.70 -9.70
N VAL A 171 -23.38 -13.32 -9.80
CA VAL A 171 -22.81 -12.11 -9.19
C VAL A 171 -21.97 -11.36 -10.21
N TYR A 172 -21.95 -10.04 -10.11
CA TYR A 172 -21.07 -9.19 -10.92
C TYR A 172 -19.76 -8.98 -10.18
N MET A 173 -18.67 -9.53 -10.72
CA MET A 173 -17.35 -9.40 -10.10
C MET A 173 -16.22 -9.50 -11.16
N ASP A 174 -15.06 -8.96 -10.82
CA ASP A 174 -13.80 -9.29 -11.51
C ASP A 174 -13.20 -10.54 -10.87
N TRP A 175 -13.50 -11.69 -11.48
CA TRP A 175 -13.05 -12.98 -10.97
C TRP A 175 -11.52 -13.09 -10.92
N THR A 176 -10.82 -12.49 -11.87
CA THR A 176 -9.34 -12.52 -11.89
C THR A 176 -8.78 -11.87 -10.63
N ARG A 177 -9.33 -10.75 -10.22
CA ARG A 177 -8.92 -10.05 -9.00
C ARG A 177 -9.34 -10.77 -7.73
N ILE A 178 -10.55 -11.28 -7.69
CA ILE A 178 -11.04 -12.06 -6.54
C ILE A 178 -10.19 -13.33 -6.36
N SER A 179 -9.92 -14.08 -7.45
CA SER A 179 -9.05 -15.26 -7.38
C SER A 179 -7.66 -14.95 -6.88
N GLN A 180 -7.07 -13.84 -7.31
CA GLN A 180 -5.75 -13.39 -6.85
C GLN A 180 -5.74 -13.14 -5.35
N VAL A 181 -6.76 -12.47 -4.81
CA VAL A 181 -6.90 -12.26 -3.36
C VAL A 181 -7.04 -13.59 -2.63
N LEU A 182 -7.92 -14.48 -3.12
CA LEU A 182 -8.15 -15.79 -2.51
C LEU A 182 -6.89 -16.66 -2.52
N ILE A 183 -6.16 -16.71 -3.64
CA ILE A 183 -4.89 -17.45 -3.76
C ILE A 183 -3.86 -16.92 -2.76
N ASN A 184 -3.72 -15.61 -2.63
CA ASN A 184 -2.80 -15.00 -1.68
C ASN A 184 -3.13 -15.38 -0.23
N LEU A 185 -4.42 -15.34 0.14
CA LEU A 185 -4.88 -15.73 1.47
C LEU A 185 -4.65 -17.21 1.75
N ILE A 186 -4.97 -18.09 0.79
CA ILE A 186 -4.79 -19.52 0.94
C ILE A 186 -3.31 -19.90 0.99
N ASN A 187 -2.46 -19.33 0.14
CA ASN A 187 -1.03 -19.54 0.18
C ASN A 187 -0.44 -19.13 1.54
N ASN A 188 -0.96 -18.09 2.18
CA ASN A 188 -0.57 -17.71 3.53
C ASN A 188 -1.06 -18.72 4.58
N ALA A 189 -2.22 -19.33 4.39
CA ALA A 189 -2.78 -20.31 5.30
C ALA A 189 -2.11 -21.70 5.19
N ILE A 190 -1.63 -22.08 3.99
CA ILE A 190 -0.99 -23.38 3.70
C ILE A 190 0.51 -23.42 4.11
N LYS A 191 1.08 -22.32 4.51
CA LYS A 191 2.51 -22.22 4.90
C LYS A 191 2.96 -23.19 6.00
#